data_b53d3011e7f74099c17533f2a2c22b47
#
_entry.id   b53d3011e7f74099c17533f2a2c22b47
#
_cell.length_a   1.000
_cell.length_b   1.000
_cell.length_c   1.000
_cell.angle_alpha   90.00
_cell.angle_beta   90.00
_cell.angle_gamma   90.00
#
_symmetry.space_group_name_H-M   'P 1'
#
loop_
_entity.id
_entity.type
_entity.pdbx_description
1 polymer ?
#
loop_
_entity_poly.entity_id
_entity_poly.type
_entity_poly.pdbx_seq_one_letter_code
_entity_poly.pdbx_strand_id
1 'polypeptide(L)'
;MRRSSVRRAPGATAAVIWLAAAVARAGQGPVPDATITFRGRAAAVGVGLSWGASTVGFRGKTYPVRVDGFVLGGIGVASIDGVGQIYGLTEVEDLNGDYTVLATGVALRRGMGTLAMRNDKGVRIVMDEKLWGIALGVGPRGITLSVGEAEGAPADASPRLPQTLGFGEAKVGPVFLRPTLNDQIYAAGSHNAGFNGRWSVGPVHRADFWLEHSNEEGLNVRYPLGDFGTLRGRVSGVYSLTASGPDAAASNGSKRTVDAYTLESGYLAWQSEDMFPQLGHDALELSAGNQNYQVFDGLLFWDGGEDGTRRGASWLSPRKAFRETGIARLALGGFALEAVHLKFNDDPDTHTRLGAGRIEYVRDDRVMKHLKLGFVAFDIYESDTASRDGMTGIYVYHEATPLPALPDFAYTTSFVREANSKSSGLSEAYGWYVAPAYKLSRLPWAPQLSYRYASFSGGGTRAFDSLFTGLSDWGSWFQGELLGEFVVANSNLNSHQVRLLLKPNEIVTTNLIYYKFLLDDRTQDFGLTRSRVSHSLADEVDFIVDVAPTNWWSVTATCSVANPNQGFREAVNGSATWLNGYLYMNFNF
;
A
#
# COMPACT_ATOMS: atom_id res chain seq x y z
N MET A 1 -26.81 25.55 41.57
CA MET A 1 -25.33 25.45 41.67
C MET A 1 -24.97 24.10 42.27
N ARG A 2 -24.62 23.13 41.46
CA ARG A 2 -23.93 21.90 41.89
C ARG A 2 -22.88 21.61 40.81
N ARG A 3 -21.60 21.75 41.19
CA ARG A 3 -20.45 21.40 40.34
C ARG A 3 -20.27 19.91 40.38
N SER A 4 -20.38 19.24 39.22
CA SER A 4 -19.97 17.85 39.03
C SER A 4 -18.49 17.81 38.66
N SER A 5 -17.70 17.20 39.49
CA SER A 5 -16.29 16.92 39.30
C SER A 5 -16.13 15.77 38.32
N VAL A 6 -15.59 16.02 37.14
CA VAL A 6 -15.15 14.99 36.19
C VAL A 6 -13.87 14.36 36.74
N ARG A 7 -13.94 13.10 37.14
CA ARG A 7 -12.75 12.29 37.46
C ARG A 7 -12.11 11.84 36.14
N ARG A 8 -10.94 12.40 35.84
CA ARG A 8 -10.04 11.87 34.81
C ARG A 8 -9.46 10.55 35.29
N ALA A 9 -9.56 9.51 34.47
CA ALA A 9 -8.91 8.23 34.72
C ALA A 9 -7.42 8.30 34.30
N PRO A 10 -6.46 8.04 35.20
CA PRO A 10 -5.04 8.05 34.89
C PRO A 10 -4.56 6.62 34.61
N GLY A 11 -4.95 6.03 33.49
CA GLY A 11 -4.57 4.64 33.21
C GLY A 11 -3.65 4.46 31.99
N ALA A 12 -3.81 5.24 30.95
CA ALA A 12 -3.10 5.01 29.69
C ALA A 12 -1.64 5.53 29.69
N THR A 13 -1.40 6.66 30.33
CA THR A 13 -0.06 7.30 30.34
C THR A 13 0.97 6.54 31.21
N ALA A 14 0.52 5.86 32.25
CA ALA A 14 1.42 5.09 33.12
C ALA A 14 1.90 3.78 32.45
N ALA A 15 1.08 3.14 31.64
CA ALA A 15 1.44 1.90 30.93
C ALA A 15 2.53 2.14 29.86
N VAL A 16 2.50 3.28 29.17
CA VAL A 16 3.48 3.64 28.15
C VAL A 16 4.86 3.91 28.78
N ILE A 17 4.91 4.51 29.97
CA ILE A 17 6.17 4.82 30.67
C ILE A 17 6.83 3.54 31.22
N TRP A 18 6.05 2.55 31.67
CA TRP A 18 6.59 1.28 32.13
C TRP A 18 7.12 0.39 30.98
N LEU A 19 6.49 0.43 29.81
CA LEU A 19 6.99 -0.28 28.62
C LEU A 19 8.31 0.35 28.12
N ALA A 20 8.41 1.67 28.11
CA ALA A 20 9.63 2.38 27.72
C ALA A 20 10.83 2.07 28.65
N ALA A 21 10.58 1.88 29.95
CA ALA A 21 11.63 1.51 30.92
C ALA A 21 12.10 0.06 30.80
N ALA A 22 11.27 -0.84 30.30
CA ALA A 22 11.62 -2.25 30.05
C ALA A 22 12.47 -2.41 28.78
N VAL A 23 12.25 -1.57 27.76
CA VAL A 23 12.96 -1.61 26.47
C VAL A 23 14.35 -0.97 26.55
N ALA A 24 14.57 -0.02 27.45
CA ALA A 24 15.88 0.66 27.66
C ALA A 24 17.01 -0.27 28.16
N ARG A 25 16.72 -1.56 28.43
CA ARG A 25 17.71 -2.58 28.82
C ARG A 25 18.13 -3.54 27.72
N ALA A 26 17.60 -3.43 26.50
CA ALA A 26 18.03 -4.24 25.36
C ALA A 26 19.22 -3.57 24.66
N GLY A 27 20.37 -4.12 24.89
CA GLY A 27 21.74 -3.67 24.63
C GLY A 27 22.06 -3.13 23.24
N GLN A 28 23.24 -2.54 23.19
CA GLN A 28 23.99 -2.03 22.04
C GLN A 28 23.88 -2.96 20.84
N GLY A 29 23.36 -2.43 19.71
CA GLY A 29 23.35 -3.15 18.45
C GLY A 29 24.78 -3.47 17.98
N PRO A 30 24.99 -4.54 17.24
CA PRO A 30 26.29 -4.92 16.72
C PRO A 30 26.81 -3.85 15.75
N VAL A 31 28.12 -3.57 15.79
CA VAL A 31 28.81 -2.71 14.81
C VAL A 31 28.74 -3.38 13.44
N PRO A 32 28.41 -2.67 12.36
CA PRO A 32 28.35 -3.25 11.02
C PRO A 32 29.74 -3.67 10.53
N ASP A 33 29.81 -4.84 9.88
CA ASP A 33 31.05 -5.39 9.33
C ASP A 33 31.43 -4.74 7.99
N ALA A 34 30.44 -4.24 7.25
CA ALA A 34 30.61 -3.62 5.93
C ALA A 34 29.45 -2.68 5.60
N THR A 35 29.64 -1.85 4.57
CA THR A 35 28.61 -0.95 4.03
C THR A 35 28.33 -1.30 2.59
N ILE A 36 27.07 -1.40 2.21
CA ILE A 36 26.63 -1.55 0.83
C ILE A 36 25.95 -0.26 0.33
N THR A 37 26.38 0.24 -0.82
CA THR A 37 25.67 1.27 -1.55
C THR A 37 24.83 0.58 -2.61
N PHE A 38 23.53 0.75 -2.51
CA PHE A 38 22.55 0.08 -3.34
C PHE A 38 21.95 1.08 -4.31
N ARG A 39 22.02 0.80 -5.60
CA ARG A 39 21.35 1.55 -6.64
C ARG A 39 20.61 0.60 -7.53
N GLY A 40 19.31 0.51 -7.35
CA GLY A 40 18.44 -0.38 -8.08
C GLY A 40 17.16 0.31 -8.48
N ARG A 41 16.52 -0.19 -9.50
CA ARG A 41 15.21 0.24 -9.94
C ARG A 41 14.35 -0.99 -10.16
N ALA A 42 13.16 -0.99 -9.61
CA ALA A 42 12.22 -2.06 -9.76
C ALA A 42 10.98 -1.56 -10.47
N ALA A 43 10.55 -2.27 -11.48
CA ALA A 43 9.24 -2.05 -12.08
C ALA A 43 8.26 -2.98 -11.36
N ALA A 44 7.29 -2.40 -10.69
CA ALA A 44 6.29 -3.16 -9.97
C ALA A 44 5.09 -3.42 -10.84
N VAL A 45 5.20 -4.48 -11.55
CA VAL A 45 4.06 -5.24 -12.02
C VAL A 45 4.46 -6.70 -11.88
N GLY A 46 4.26 -7.21 -10.67
CA GLY A 46 4.32 -8.64 -10.37
C GLY A 46 5.66 -9.37 -10.43
N VAL A 47 6.72 -8.90 -11.07
CA VAL A 47 8.10 -9.45 -10.98
C VAL A 47 9.09 -8.33 -11.15
N GLY A 48 9.79 -8.01 -10.06
CA GLY A 48 10.86 -7.04 -10.13
C GLY A 48 12.11 -7.61 -10.78
N LEU A 49 12.69 -6.85 -11.68
CA LEU A 49 14.10 -6.89 -11.98
C LEU A 49 14.68 -5.61 -11.44
N SER A 50 15.65 -5.74 -10.59
CA SER A 50 16.49 -4.61 -10.25
C SER A 50 17.79 -4.73 -11.03
N TRP A 51 18.13 -3.71 -11.75
CA TRP A 51 19.45 -3.52 -12.33
C TRP A 51 20.03 -2.28 -11.68
N GLY A 52 21.19 -2.39 -11.08
CA GLY A 52 21.84 -1.25 -10.47
C GLY A 52 23.33 -1.48 -10.30
N ALA A 53 24.12 -0.42 -10.30
CA ALA A 53 25.50 -0.43 -9.86
C ALA A 53 25.51 -0.37 -8.33
N SER A 54 25.49 -1.51 -7.66
CA SER A 54 25.66 -1.61 -6.22
C SER A 54 27.11 -1.92 -5.91
N THR A 55 27.63 -1.37 -4.83
CA THR A 55 29.00 -1.61 -4.39
C THR A 55 29.05 -1.91 -2.89
N VAL A 56 29.94 -2.78 -2.47
CA VAL A 56 30.20 -3.08 -1.06
C VAL A 56 31.59 -2.63 -0.67
N GLY A 57 31.67 -1.81 0.37
CA GLY A 57 32.90 -1.46 1.04
C GLY A 57 33.18 -2.45 2.19
N PHE A 58 34.19 -3.30 2.03
CA PHE A 58 34.59 -4.29 3.03
C PHE A 58 36.11 -4.32 3.20
N ARG A 59 36.57 -4.13 4.43
CA ARG A 59 38.03 -4.14 4.79
C ARG A 59 38.89 -3.22 3.91
N GLY A 60 38.37 -2.03 3.59
CA GLY A 60 39.06 -1.02 2.80
C GLY A 60 39.09 -1.25 1.29
N LYS A 61 38.40 -2.26 0.77
CA LYS A 61 38.24 -2.54 -0.66
C LYS A 61 36.79 -2.34 -1.07
N THR A 62 36.56 -1.98 -2.34
CA THR A 62 35.22 -1.84 -2.95
C THR A 62 35.01 -2.96 -3.95
N TYR A 63 33.88 -3.63 -3.84
CA TYR A 63 33.47 -4.74 -4.68
C TYR A 63 32.16 -4.39 -5.39
N PRO A 64 32.05 -4.60 -6.71
CA PRO A 64 30.78 -4.47 -7.40
C PRO A 64 29.85 -5.60 -6.97
N VAL A 65 28.57 -5.28 -6.76
CA VAL A 65 27.54 -6.25 -6.38
C VAL A 65 26.43 -6.22 -7.39
N ARG A 66 26.15 -7.37 -7.99
CA ARG A 66 24.96 -7.55 -8.82
C ARG A 66 23.81 -7.98 -7.94
N VAL A 67 22.64 -7.41 -8.20
CA VAL A 67 21.43 -7.67 -7.44
C VAL A 67 20.33 -8.10 -8.41
N ASP A 68 19.78 -9.28 -8.20
CA ASP A 68 18.70 -9.84 -8.99
C ASP A 68 17.53 -10.19 -8.04
N GLY A 69 16.27 -9.98 -8.46
CA GLY A 69 15.13 -10.61 -7.82
C GLY A 69 14.28 -9.80 -6.83
N PHE A 70 14.04 -8.50 -7.02
CA PHE A 70 12.96 -7.82 -6.31
C PHE A 70 11.58 -8.26 -6.81
N VAL A 71 10.67 -8.55 -5.89
CA VAL A 71 9.25 -8.75 -6.19
C VAL A 71 8.45 -7.69 -5.42
N LEU A 72 7.77 -6.83 -6.17
CA LEU A 72 6.91 -5.80 -5.63
C LEU A 72 5.45 -6.19 -5.88
N GLY A 73 4.63 -6.14 -4.86
CA GLY A 73 3.18 -6.28 -5.00
C GLY A 73 2.57 -4.88 -5.24
N GLY A 74 1.93 -4.69 -6.37
CA GLY A 74 1.29 -3.42 -6.73
C GLY A 74 1.69 -2.92 -8.12
N ILE A 75 0.95 -1.97 -8.65
CA ILE A 75 1.16 -1.35 -9.95
C ILE A 75 2.11 -0.16 -9.82
N GLY A 76 3.25 -0.14 -10.53
CA GLY A 76 4.16 1.00 -10.67
C GLY A 76 5.65 0.68 -10.69
N VAL A 77 6.46 1.70 -10.77
CA VAL A 77 7.93 1.64 -10.83
C VAL A 77 8.53 2.19 -9.54
N ALA A 78 9.42 1.44 -8.91
CA ALA A 78 10.18 1.91 -7.76
C ALA A 78 11.67 2.00 -8.12
N SER A 79 12.34 3.06 -7.71
CA SER A 79 13.80 3.11 -7.66
C SER A 79 14.25 2.96 -6.21
N ILE A 80 15.28 2.17 -6.00
CA ILE A 80 15.91 1.99 -4.71
C ILE A 80 17.31 2.59 -4.82
N ASP A 81 17.52 3.68 -4.09
CA ASP A 81 18.83 4.25 -3.85
C ASP A 81 19.03 4.27 -2.34
N GLY A 82 19.96 3.49 -1.82
CA GLY A 82 20.16 3.39 -0.39
C GLY A 82 21.59 3.04 -0.01
N VAL A 83 21.94 3.36 1.23
CA VAL A 83 23.14 2.85 1.88
C VAL A 83 22.68 1.87 2.94
N GLY A 84 23.22 0.65 2.90
CA GLY A 84 22.90 -0.40 3.84
C GLY A 84 24.10 -0.74 4.73
N GLN A 85 23.80 -1.21 5.93
CA GLN A 85 24.76 -1.76 6.85
C GLN A 85 24.71 -3.29 6.80
N ILE A 86 25.86 -3.93 6.75
CA ILE A 86 25.99 -5.38 6.66
C ILE A 86 26.52 -5.92 7.98
N TYR A 87 25.86 -6.96 8.48
CA TYR A 87 26.21 -7.64 9.73
C TYR A 87 26.40 -9.14 9.50
N GLY A 88 27.33 -9.74 10.23
CA GLY A 88 27.64 -11.17 10.14
C GLY A 88 28.45 -11.53 8.90
N LEU A 89 29.18 -10.56 8.31
CA LEU A 89 30.02 -10.77 7.13
C LEU A 89 31.45 -11.16 7.57
N THR A 90 31.84 -12.38 7.26
CA THR A 90 33.20 -12.87 7.54
C THR A 90 34.11 -12.74 6.32
N GLU A 91 33.62 -13.15 5.16
CA GLU A 91 34.28 -13.02 3.87
C GLU A 91 33.33 -12.35 2.87
N VAL A 92 33.87 -11.63 1.86
CA VAL A 92 33.02 -10.90 0.92
C VAL A 92 32.16 -11.83 0.08
N GLU A 93 32.59 -13.05 -0.16
CA GLU A 93 31.89 -14.13 -0.85
C GLU A 93 30.64 -14.62 -0.09
N ASP A 94 30.57 -14.37 1.22
CA ASP A 94 29.40 -14.71 2.02
C ASP A 94 28.18 -13.84 1.66
N LEU A 95 28.40 -12.72 0.97
CA LEU A 95 27.32 -11.93 0.38
C LEU A 95 26.60 -12.63 -0.77
N ASN A 96 27.23 -13.63 -1.41
CA ASN A 96 26.60 -14.35 -2.50
C ASN A 96 25.47 -15.26 -1.98
N GLY A 97 24.32 -15.16 -2.61
CA GLY A 97 23.19 -16.03 -2.35
C GLY A 97 21.85 -15.29 -2.36
N ASP A 98 20.81 -16.03 -2.05
CA ASP A 98 19.44 -15.54 -1.99
C ASP A 98 19.17 -14.91 -0.64
N TYR A 99 18.65 -13.69 -0.66
CA TYR A 99 18.25 -12.94 0.51
C TYR A 99 16.74 -12.93 0.64
N THR A 100 16.25 -13.33 1.78
CA THR A 100 14.85 -13.10 2.14
C THR A 100 14.71 -11.65 2.60
N VAL A 101 13.84 -10.91 1.94
CA VAL A 101 13.55 -9.51 2.28
C VAL A 101 12.61 -9.46 3.47
N LEU A 102 13.02 -8.68 4.46
CA LEU A 102 12.30 -8.39 5.68
C LEU A 102 11.84 -6.94 5.57
N ALA A 103 10.74 -6.67 4.88
CA ALA A 103 10.24 -5.32 4.79
C ALA A 103 9.78 -4.85 6.17
N THR A 104 10.49 -3.92 6.74
CA THR A 104 10.08 -3.23 7.95
C THR A 104 9.64 -1.83 7.58
N GLY A 105 8.36 -1.60 7.52
CA GLY A 105 7.81 -0.27 7.28
C GLY A 105 7.36 -0.08 5.84
N VAL A 106 6.10 -0.12 5.70
CA VAL A 106 5.37 0.11 4.48
C VAL A 106 5.36 1.59 4.21
N ALA A 107 6.03 2.00 3.15
CA ALA A 107 5.66 3.23 2.50
C ALA A 107 5.46 2.93 1.04
N LEU A 108 4.25 2.81 0.71
CA LEU A 108 3.79 2.52 -0.60
C LEU A 108 3.33 3.79 -1.27
N ARG A 109 3.82 4.05 -2.45
CA ARG A 109 3.65 5.29 -3.19
C ARG A 109 4.27 6.50 -2.48
N ARG A 110 5.60 6.70 -2.64
CA ARG A 110 6.35 7.89 -2.23
C ARG A 110 6.65 8.00 -0.74
N GLY A 111 7.46 7.13 -0.24
CA GLY A 111 7.95 7.22 1.12
C GLY A 111 9.34 6.64 1.28
N MET A 112 9.92 6.88 2.41
CA MET A 112 11.15 6.26 2.86
C MET A 112 10.80 5.05 3.70
N GLY A 113 11.51 3.94 3.51
CA GLY A 113 11.37 2.72 4.26
C GLY A 113 12.73 2.17 4.67
N THR A 114 12.75 1.31 5.66
CA THR A 114 13.94 0.52 6.01
C THR A 114 13.75 -0.88 5.45
N LEU A 115 14.68 -1.34 4.61
CA LEU A 115 14.73 -2.71 4.11
C LEU A 115 15.75 -3.49 4.92
N ALA A 116 15.32 -4.56 5.55
CA ALA A 116 16.23 -5.56 6.09
C ALA A 116 16.14 -6.84 5.26
N MET A 117 17.28 -7.47 4.99
CA MET A 117 17.34 -8.74 4.26
C MET A 117 18.43 -9.64 4.85
N ARG A 118 18.25 -10.96 4.68
CA ARG A 118 19.19 -11.95 5.21
C ARG A 118 19.33 -13.13 4.27
N ASN A 119 20.56 -13.65 4.12
CA ASN A 119 20.82 -14.87 3.38
C ASN A 119 20.90 -16.12 4.29
N ASP A 120 21.03 -17.28 3.68
CA ASP A 120 21.17 -18.58 4.35
C ASP A 120 22.46 -18.75 5.13
N LYS A 121 23.51 -17.98 4.79
CA LYS A 121 24.80 -17.94 5.50
C LYS A 121 24.76 -17.07 6.76
N GLY A 122 23.64 -16.39 7.01
CA GLY A 122 23.45 -15.55 8.19
C GLY A 122 23.85 -14.10 8.02
N VAL A 123 24.33 -13.70 6.84
CA VAL A 123 24.63 -12.29 6.54
C VAL A 123 23.32 -11.51 6.48
N ARG A 124 23.26 -10.42 7.23
CA ARG A 124 22.13 -9.53 7.31
C ARG A 124 22.49 -8.18 6.74
N ILE A 125 21.64 -7.64 5.89
CA ILE A 125 21.76 -6.30 5.32
C ILE A 125 20.57 -5.47 5.80
N VAL A 126 20.84 -4.32 6.38
CA VAL A 126 19.84 -3.34 6.80
C VAL A 126 20.08 -2.09 5.99
N MET A 127 19.09 -1.64 5.26
CA MET A 127 19.20 -0.51 4.33
C MET A 127 18.20 0.57 4.68
N ASP A 128 18.66 1.82 4.61
CA ASP A 128 17.77 2.96 4.50
C ASP A 128 17.38 3.14 3.05
N GLU A 129 16.10 3.04 2.78
CA GLU A 129 15.59 3.10 1.43
C GLU A 129 14.94 4.44 1.14
N LYS A 130 15.32 5.00 0.01
CA LYS A 130 14.49 5.97 -0.69
C LYS A 130 13.64 5.21 -1.70
N LEU A 131 12.49 4.75 -1.26
CA LEU A 131 11.52 4.11 -2.13
C LEU A 131 10.73 5.16 -2.90
N TRP A 132 10.81 5.07 -4.21
CA TRP A 132 10.03 5.88 -5.13
C TRP A 132 8.98 5.01 -5.81
N GLY A 133 7.74 5.18 -5.39
CA GLY A 133 6.56 4.59 -6.03
C GLY A 133 6.34 3.11 -5.72
N ILE A 134 5.27 2.79 -5.05
CA ILE A 134 4.55 1.54 -4.93
C ILE A 134 4.97 0.52 -3.87
N ALA A 135 3.86 -0.06 -3.39
CA ALA A 135 3.74 -1.18 -2.50
C ALA A 135 4.79 -2.26 -2.68
N LEU A 136 5.72 -2.36 -1.72
CA LEU A 136 6.46 -3.59 -1.53
C LEU A 136 5.51 -4.67 -1.00
N GLY A 137 4.98 -5.48 -1.91
CA GLY A 137 4.48 -6.79 -1.54
C GLY A 137 5.69 -7.70 -1.45
N VAL A 138 5.96 -8.23 -0.28
CA VAL A 138 7.02 -9.24 -0.13
C VAL A 138 6.48 -10.54 -0.71
N GLY A 139 6.78 -10.77 -2.00
CA GLY A 139 6.64 -12.10 -2.58
C GLY A 139 7.72 -13.03 -1.97
N PRO A 140 7.50 -14.34 -1.96
CA PRO A 140 8.41 -15.31 -1.36
C PRO A 140 9.74 -15.50 -2.11
N ARG A 141 10.11 -14.60 -3.01
CA ARG A 141 11.43 -14.58 -3.65
C ARG A 141 12.28 -13.51 -3.01
N GLY A 142 13.32 -13.94 -2.33
CA GLY A 142 14.41 -13.09 -1.87
C GLY A 142 15.13 -12.38 -3.02
N ILE A 143 16.00 -11.47 -2.64
CA ILE A 143 16.95 -10.82 -3.53
C ILE A 143 18.15 -11.72 -3.64
N THR A 144 18.64 -11.99 -4.84
CA THR A 144 19.90 -12.68 -5.06
C THR A 144 21.02 -11.66 -5.20
N LEU A 145 22.03 -11.74 -4.36
CA LEU A 145 23.25 -10.95 -4.46
C LEU A 145 24.38 -11.79 -5.04
N SER A 146 25.14 -11.19 -5.95
CA SER A 146 26.37 -11.78 -6.51
C SER A 146 27.48 -10.73 -6.49
N VAL A 147 28.55 -11.00 -5.78
CA VAL A 147 29.74 -10.14 -5.68
C VAL A 147 30.67 -10.44 -6.83
N GLY A 148 31.08 -9.40 -7.55
CA GLY A 148 32.11 -9.47 -8.59
C GLY A 148 33.51 -9.29 -8.03
N GLU A 149 34.53 -9.58 -8.85
CA GLU A 149 35.93 -9.32 -8.50
C GLU A 149 36.18 -7.82 -8.30
N ALA A 150 37.13 -7.49 -7.43
CA ALA A 150 37.52 -6.12 -7.14
C ALA A 150 37.90 -5.37 -8.44
N GLU A 151 37.34 -4.20 -8.65
CA GLU A 151 37.32 -3.43 -9.91
C GLU A 151 38.58 -3.50 -10.77
N GLY A 152 38.39 -3.98 -11.98
CA GLY A 152 39.21 -3.81 -13.17
C GLY A 152 38.34 -3.78 -14.40
N ALA A 153 38.02 -2.57 -14.89
CA ALA A 153 37.45 -2.14 -16.16
C ALA A 153 36.37 -2.96 -16.93
N PRO A 154 35.45 -2.29 -17.63
CA PRO A 154 34.19 -2.85 -18.12
C PRO A 154 34.30 -3.48 -19.50
N ALA A 155 33.55 -4.55 -19.75
CA ALA A 155 33.26 -5.00 -21.10
C ALA A 155 31.81 -5.47 -21.23
N ASP A 156 31.24 -4.94 -22.26
CA ASP A 156 30.17 -5.41 -23.16
C ASP A 156 28.81 -4.73 -23.04
N ALA A 157 28.60 -3.87 -24.06
CA ALA A 157 27.37 -3.11 -24.30
C ALA A 157 26.63 -3.74 -25.48
N SER A 158 25.54 -4.43 -25.22
CA SER A 158 24.47 -4.60 -26.21
C SER A 158 23.52 -3.38 -26.14
N PRO A 159 22.98 -2.88 -27.25
CA PRO A 159 22.13 -1.69 -27.24
C PRO A 159 20.79 -2.01 -26.59
N ARG A 160 20.67 -1.62 -25.32
CA ARG A 160 19.41 -1.63 -24.58
C ARG A 160 18.86 -0.21 -24.55
N LEU A 161 17.53 -0.08 -24.68
CA LEU A 161 16.83 1.19 -24.48
C LEU A 161 17.34 1.88 -23.20
N PRO A 162 17.51 3.22 -23.19
CA PRO A 162 18.01 3.93 -22.02
C PRO A 162 17.13 3.62 -20.82
N GLN A 163 17.71 2.95 -19.83
CA GLN A 163 17.01 2.53 -18.61
C GLN A 163 16.77 3.67 -17.62
N THR A 164 17.14 4.89 -17.96
CA THR A 164 17.00 6.05 -17.10
C THR A 164 16.35 7.22 -17.84
N LEU A 165 15.03 7.28 -17.74
CA LEU A 165 14.30 8.54 -17.88
C LEU A 165 13.84 8.92 -16.48
N GLY A 166 14.44 9.93 -15.90
CA GLY A 166 14.08 10.45 -14.57
C GLY A 166 14.91 11.68 -14.26
N PHE A 167 14.33 12.58 -13.50
CA PHE A 167 15.02 13.78 -13.06
C PHE A 167 16.10 13.40 -12.03
N GLY A 168 17.34 13.82 -12.28
CA GLY A 168 18.44 13.65 -11.34
C GLY A 168 18.25 14.51 -10.09
N GLU A 169 18.95 14.15 -9.01
CA GLU A 169 19.04 15.00 -7.83
C GLU A 169 20.05 16.13 -8.10
N ALA A 170 19.59 17.39 -7.98
CA ALA A 170 20.43 18.57 -8.07
C ALA A 170 20.86 19.01 -6.67
N LYS A 171 22.13 19.39 -6.50
CA LYS A 171 22.66 19.94 -5.25
C LYS A 171 22.85 21.44 -5.39
N VAL A 172 22.19 22.23 -4.55
CA VAL A 172 22.29 23.68 -4.49
C VAL A 172 22.74 24.08 -3.06
N GLY A 173 24.03 24.35 -2.91
CA GLY A 173 24.63 24.52 -1.57
C GLY A 173 24.48 23.25 -0.73
N PRO A 174 23.91 23.32 0.47
CA PRO A 174 23.64 22.14 1.30
C PRO A 174 22.31 21.45 0.94
N VAL A 175 21.49 22.01 0.06
CA VAL A 175 20.16 21.52 -0.28
C VAL A 175 20.25 20.54 -1.46
N PHE A 176 19.58 19.42 -1.34
CA PHE A 176 19.38 18.46 -2.42
C PHE A 176 17.93 18.56 -2.90
N LEU A 177 17.76 18.74 -4.20
CA LEU A 177 16.47 18.93 -4.87
C LEU A 177 16.27 17.83 -5.91
N ARG A 178 15.10 17.19 -5.89
CA ARG A 178 14.74 16.17 -6.87
C ARG A 178 13.32 16.39 -7.38
N PRO A 179 13.14 16.83 -8.63
CA PRO A 179 11.85 16.84 -9.30
C PRO A 179 11.30 15.42 -9.47
N THR A 180 9.99 15.29 -9.54
CA THR A 180 9.28 14.04 -9.83
C THR A 180 8.10 14.33 -10.73
N LEU A 181 7.79 13.36 -11.59
CA LEU A 181 6.61 13.38 -12.45
C LEU A 181 6.01 11.98 -12.45
N ASN A 182 4.72 11.89 -12.15
CA ASN A 182 3.94 10.67 -12.35
C ASN A 182 2.78 11.00 -13.28
N ASP A 183 2.72 10.34 -14.42
CA ASP A 183 1.68 10.51 -15.42
C ASP A 183 0.94 9.19 -15.63
N GLN A 184 -0.39 9.24 -15.57
CA GLN A 184 -1.24 8.07 -15.58
C GLN A 184 -2.37 8.26 -16.57
N ILE A 185 -2.63 7.24 -17.39
CA ILE A 185 -3.71 7.23 -18.37
C ILE A 185 -4.51 5.94 -18.15
N TYR A 186 -5.82 6.10 -18.08
CA TYR A 186 -6.75 5.00 -17.97
C TYR A 186 -7.84 5.14 -19.02
N ALA A 187 -8.13 4.06 -19.75
CA ALA A 187 -9.20 4.00 -20.72
C ALA A 187 -10.03 2.75 -20.48
N ALA A 188 -11.30 2.89 -20.25
CA ALA A 188 -12.19 1.78 -19.92
C ALA A 188 -13.45 1.75 -20.77
N GLY A 189 -13.98 0.55 -20.94
CA GLY A 189 -15.27 0.32 -21.57
C GLY A 189 -16.08 -0.72 -20.81
N SER A 190 -17.36 -0.43 -20.64
CA SER A 190 -18.30 -1.29 -19.91
C SER A 190 -19.49 -1.67 -20.78
N HIS A 191 -19.95 -2.91 -20.65
CA HIS A 191 -21.15 -3.40 -21.34
C HIS A 191 -22.11 -4.05 -20.35
N ASN A 192 -23.40 -3.72 -20.46
CA ASN A 192 -24.44 -4.13 -19.52
C ASN A 192 -24.15 -3.68 -18.09
N ALA A 193 -23.56 -2.50 -17.91
CA ALA A 193 -23.25 -1.96 -16.60
C ALA A 193 -24.44 -2.05 -15.65
N GLY A 194 -24.19 -2.43 -14.40
CA GLY A 194 -25.23 -2.68 -13.40
C GLY A 194 -26.21 -3.79 -13.78
N PHE A 195 -25.78 -4.77 -14.57
CA PHE A 195 -26.59 -5.93 -14.99
C PHE A 195 -27.81 -5.57 -15.87
N ASN A 196 -27.79 -4.40 -16.52
CA ASN A 196 -28.97 -3.79 -17.18
C ASN A 196 -30.16 -3.60 -16.24
N GLY A 197 -29.91 -3.47 -14.95
CA GLY A 197 -30.92 -3.30 -13.94
C GLY A 197 -31.34 -1.84 -13.73
N ARG A 198 -32.22 -1.63 -12.75
CA ARG A 198 -32.66 -0.30 -12.29
C ARG A 198 -31.94 0.04 -10.99
N TRP A 199 -31.20 1.11 -11.00
CA TRP A 199 -30.50 1.63 -9.84
C TRP A 199 -31.20 2.87 -9.32
N SER A 200 -31.26 3.06 -8.00
CA SER A 200 -31.87 4.24 -7.39
C SER A 200 -30.94 5.45 -7.38
N VAL A 201 -29.64 5.22 -7.51
CA VAL A 201 -28.61 6.26 -7.53
C VAL A 201 -27.80 6.13 -8.81
N GLY A 202 -27.75 7.21 -9.60
CA GLY A 202 -26.98 7.32 -10.83
C GLY A 202 -27.59 6.60 -12.06
N PRO A 203 -27.35 7.08 -13.26
CA PRO A 203 -27.67 6.39 -14.49
C PRO A 203 -26.59 5.35 -14.79
N VAL A 204 -26.89 4.07 -14.65
CA VAL A 204 -26.01 3.02 -15.12
C VAL A 204 -26.26 2.82 -16.61
N HIS A 205 -25.26 3.09 -17.45
CA HIS A 205 -25.37 3.01 -18.89
C HIS A 205 -25.02 1.60 -19.40
N ARG A 206 -25.61 1.20 -20.53
CA ARG A 206 -25.48 -0.17 -21.06
C ARG A 206 -24.13 -0.46 -21.71
N ALA A 207 -23.49 0.57 -22.24
CA ALA A 207 -22.14 0.48 -22.79
C ALA A 207 -21.55 1.89 -22.72
N ASP A 208 -20.58 2.04 -21.88
CA ASP A 208 -19.88 3.29 -21.69
C ASP A 208 -18.39 3.13 -21.94
N PHE A 209 -17.84 4.16 -22.54
CA PHE A 209 -16.41 4.32 -22.69
C PHE A 209 -16.03 5.64 -22.04
N TRP A 210 -14.99 5.60 -21.19
CA TRP A 210 -14.44 6.80 -20.60
C TRP A 210 -12.92 6.74 -20.52
N LEU A 211 -12.34 7.90 -20.36
CA LEU A 211 -10.91 8.10 -20.24
C LEU A 211 -10.64 8.91 -18.98
N GLU A 212 -9.67 8.47 -18.22
CA GLU A 212 -9.11 9.25 -17.12
C GLU A 212 -7.64 9.53 -17.37
N HIS A 213 -7.21 10.69 -16.90
CA HIS A 213 -5.81 11.10 -16.92
C HIS A 213 -5.48 11.75 -15.60
N SER A 214 -4.33 11.45 -15.05
CA SER A 214 -3.76 12.19 -13.94
C SER A 214 -2.28 12.43 -14.15
N ASN A 215 -1.86 13.61 -13.71
CA ASN A 215 -0.47 14.01 -13.72
C ASN A 215 -0.13 14.60 -12.35
N GLU A 216 0.88 14.05 -11.67
CA GLU A 216 1.40 14.62 -10.45
C GLU A 216 2.85 15.04 -10.63
N GLU A 217 3.08 16.31 -10.47
CA GLU A 217 4.39 16.96 -10.49
C GLU A 217 4.80 17.33 -9.07
N GLY A 218 6.04 17.04 -8.71
CA GLY A 218 6.52 17.26 -7.36
C GLY A 218 8.01 17.62 -7.27
N LEU A 219 8.36 18.17 -6.12
CA LEU A 219 9.72 18.46 -5.74
C LEU A 219 9.99 17.90 -4.35
N ASN A 220 11.00 17.04 -4.26
CA ASN A 220 11.51 16.59 -2.97
C ASN A 220 12.73 17.41 -2.59
N VAL A 221 12.82 17.74 -1.33
CA VAL A 221 13.90 18.54 -0.74
C VAL A 221 14.53 17.77 0.40
N ARG A 222 15.85 17.75 0.48
CA ARG A 222 16.61 17.19 1.59
C ARG A 222 17.69 18.16 2.01
N TYR A 223 17.79 18.40 3.32
CA TYR A 223 18.76 19.29 3.93
C TYR A 223 19.42 18.62 5.13
N PRO A 224 20.65 18.13 5.01
CA PRO A 224 21.41 17.56 6.13
C PRO A 224 21.73 18.66 7.17
N LEU A 225 21.47 18.35 8.43
CA LEU A 225 21.76 19.21 9.59
C LEU A 225 23.06 18.79 10.33
N GLY A 226 23.89 17.97 9.68
CA GLY A 226 25.07 17.38 10.32
C GLY A 226 24.66 16.43 11.45
N ASP A 227 25.24 16.58 12.63
CA ASP A 227 24.98 15.73 13.80
C ASP A 227 23.53 15.82 14.31
N PHE A 228 22.72 16.74 13.80
CA PHE A 228 21.31 16.93 14.18
C PHE A 228 20.33 16.24 13.21
N GLY A 229 20.80 15.29 12.41
CA GLY A 229 19.98 14.54 11.49
C GLY A 229 19.72 15.26 10.18
N THR A 230 18.59 14.98 9.54
CA THR A 230 18.23 15.51 8.22
C THR A 230 16.80 16.03 8.18
N LEU A 231 16.60 17.23 7.62
CA LEU A 231 15.28 17.71 7.23
C LEU A 231 14.95 17.21 5.81
N ARG A 232 13.72 16.78 5.63
CA ARG A 232 13.16 16.34 4.36
C ARG A 232 11.81 17.00 4.14
N GLY A 233 11.47 17.25 2.90
CA GLY A 233 10.18 17.81 2.55
C GLY A 233 9.78 17.43 1.13
N ARG A 234 8.51 17.55 0.86
CA ARG A 234 7.93 17.38 -0.47
C ARG A 234 6.84 18.42 -0.68
N VAL A 235 6.79 18.95 -1.90
CA VAL A 235 5.63 19.65 -2.41
C VAL A 235 5.25 19.03 -3.74
N SER A 236 3.96 18.77 -3.97
CA SER A 236 3.45 18.29 -5.26
C SER A 236 2.04 18.78 -5.50
N GLY A 237 1.73 18.98 -6.79
CA GLY A 237 0.39 19.20 -7.27
C GLY A 237 -0.08 18.03 -8.12
N VAL A 238 -1.38 17.80 -8.15
CA VAL A 238 -1.99 16.78 -9.00
C VAL A 238 -3.08 17.38 -9.88
N TYR A 239 -2.95 17.16 -11.18
CA TYR A 239 -4.01 17.35 -12.17
C TYR A 239 -4.73 16.05 -12.38
N SER A 240 -6.05 16.08 -12.50
CA SER A 240 -6.90 14.93 -12.77
C SER A 240 -8.02 15.29 -13.74
N LEU A 241 -8.37 14.35 -14.61
CA LEU A 241 -9.36 14.52 -15.66
C LEU A 241 -10.17 13.24 -15.83
N THR A 242 -11.50 13.35 -15.96
CA THR A 242 -12.39 12.32 -16.54
C THR A 242 -13.03 12.89 -17.81
N ALA A 243 -12.98 12.16 -18.91
CA ALA A 243 -13.50 12.58 -20.21
C ALA A 243 -14.24 11.44 -20.92
N SER A 244 -15.03 11.80 -21.94
CA SER A 244 -15.76 10.90 -22.87
C SER A 244 -16.97 10.18 -22.31
N GLY A 245 -17.36 10.40 -21.07
CA GLY A 245 -18.54 9.81 -20.44
C GLY A 245 -18.41 9.76 -18.93
N PRO A 246 -19.50 9.46 -18.20
CA PRO A 246 -19.44 9.13 -16.80
C PRO A 246 -18.75 7.76 -16.65
N ASP A 247 -17.99 7.54 -15.59
CA ASP A 247 -17.51 6.21 -15.23
C ASP A 247 -18.68 5.24 -14.96
N ALA A 248 -18.41 3.93 -14.90
CA ALA A 248 -19.47 2.93 -14.73
C ALA A 248 -20.24 3.06 -13.42
N ALA A 249 -19.63 3.63 -12.38
CA ALA A 249 -20.31 3.96 -11.12
C ALA A 249 -21.20 5.20 -11.24
N ALA A 250 -21.06 5.96 -12.34
CA ALA A 250 -21.73 7.24 -12.52
C ALA A 250 -21.53 8.19 -11.34
N SER A 251 -20.38 8.06 -10.66
CA SER A 251 -20.09 8.75 -9.41
C SER A 251 -20.19 10.25 -9.53
N ASN A 252 -19.92 10.81 -10.71
CA ASN A 252 -20.03 12.24 -10.96
C ASN A 252 -21.38 12.65 -11.57
N GLY A 253 -22.25 11.72 -11.96
CA GLY A 253 -23.59 12.01 -12.51
C GLY A 253 -23.58 12.89 -13.77
N SER A 254 -22.42 13.24 -14.32
CA SER A 254 -22.27 14.22 -15.38
C SER A 254 -21.79 13.58 -16.67
N LYS A 255 -22.38 14.02 -17.80
CA LYS A 255 -21.91 13.70 -19.15
C LYS A 255 -20.79 14.64 -19.61
N ARG A 256 -20.25 15.46 -18.71
CA ARG A 256 -19.26 16.49 -19.04
C ARG A 256 -17.88 16.04 -18.61
N THR A 257 -16.89 16.51 -19.33
CA THR A 257 -15.51 16.46 -18.90
C THR A 257 -15.37 17.17 -17.56
N VAL A 258 -14.72 16.51 -16.61
CA VAL A 258 -14.44 17.03 -15.27
C VAL A 258 -12.95 17.02 -15.07
N ASP A 259 -12.38 18.13 -14.66
CA ASP A 259 -10.96 18.25 -14.35
C ASP A 259 -10.72 19.09 -13.10
N ALA A 260 -9.62 18.83 -12.43
CA ALA A 260 -9.20 19.57 -11.24
C ALA A 260 -7.68 19.56 -11.09
N TYR A 261 -7.15 20.66 -10.55
CA TYR A 261 -5.76 20.74 -10.09
C TYR A 261 -5.74 21.10 -8.60
N THR A 262 -5.04 20.30 -7.79
CA THR A 262 -4.97 20.51 -6.34
C THR A 262 -3.57 20.25 -5.81
N LEU A 263 -3.25 20.84 -4.65
CA LEU A 263 -2.09 20.42 -3.86
C LEU A 263 -2.31 18.96 -3.41
N GLU A 264 -1.33 18.09 -3.64
CA GLU A 264 -1.35 16.70 -3.18
C GLU A 264 -0.45 16.54 -1.96
N SER A 265 0.83 16.84 -2.07
CA SER A 265 1.75 16.76 -0.95
C SER A 265 2.29 18.14 -0.59
N GLY A 266 2.43 18.40 0.73
CA GLY A 266 3.02 19.61 1.24
C GLY A 266 3.43 19.37 2.69
N TYR A 267 4.58 18.67 2.93
CA TYR A 267 5.01 18.32 4.27
C TYR A 267 6.49 18.54 4.52
N LEU A 268 6.82 18.62 5.80
CA LEU A 268 8.17 18.62 6.31
C LEU A 268 8.35 17.45 7.27
N ALA A 269 9.50 16.79 7.18
CA ALA A 269 9.91 15.72 8.08
C ALA A 269 11.33 15.97 8.59
N TRP A 270 11.58 15.54 9.82
CA TRP A 270 12.90 15.48 10.41
C TRP A 270 13.21 14.04 10.80
N GLN A 271 14.43 13.58 10.48
CA GLN A 271 14.95 12.26 10.83
C GLN A 271 16.21 12.40 11.64
N SER A 272 16.34 11.55 12.66
CA SER A 272 17.44 11.63 13.62
C SER A 272 18.79 11.16 13.08
N GLU A 273 18.83 10.40 11.99
CA GLU A 273 20.03 9.71 11.52
C GLU A 273 20.80 9.07 12.69
N ASP A 274 22.07 9.37 12.87
CA ASP A 274 22.91 8.82 13.96
C ASP A 274 22.93 9.69 15.23
N MET A 275 22.01 10.66 15.37
CA MET A 275 21.95 11.54 16.54
C MET A 275 21.77 10.77 17.87
N PHE A 276 21.13 9.61 17.81
CA PHE A 276 20.90 8.74 18.97
C PHE A 276 21.50 7.34 18.75
N PRO A 277 22.84 7.19 18.83
CA PRO A 277 23.49 5.91 18.46
C PRO A 277 23.00 4.70 19.26
N GLN A 278 22.51 4.92 20.50
CA GLN A 278 21.98 3.87 21.36
C GLN A 278 20.62 3.33 20.89
N LEU A 279 19.88 4.10 20.10
CA LEU A 279 18.57 3.70 19.55
C LEU A 279 18.70 3.12 18.15
N GLY A 280 19.80 3.43 17.44
CA GLY A 280 20.05 3.03 16.06
C GLY A 280 19.89 4.18 15.08
N HIS A 281 20.31 3.96 13.85
CA HIS A 281 20.17 4.92 12.75
C HIS A 281 18.70 5.19 12.44
N ASP A 282 18.34 6.47 12.21
CA ASP A 282 16.96 6.92 11.96
C ASP A 282 15.91 6.40 12.96
N ALA A 283 16.32 6.23 14.21
CA ALA A 283 15.43 5.71 15.25
C ALA A 283 14.21 6.60 15.48
N LEU A 284 14.34 7.92 15.27
CA LEU A 284 13.25 8.89 15.49
C LEU A 284 12.97 9.67 14.21
N GLU A 285 11.69 9.73 13.84
CA GLU A 285 11.18 10.57 12.76
C GLU A 285 9.96 11.36 13.22
N LEU A 286 9.93 12.64 12.87
CA LEU A 286 8.80 13.53 13.09
C LEU A 286 8.41 14.17 11.77
N SER A 287 7.14 14.13 11.39
CA SER A 287 6.66 14.78 10.17
C SER A 287 5.30 15.44 10.36
N ALA A 288 5.05 16.48 9.57
CA ALA A 288 3.78 17.20 9.59
C ALA A 288 3.48 17.83 8.22
N GLY A 289 2.20 17.95 7.88
CA GLY A 289 1.69 18.56 6.66
C GLY A 289 0.78 17.65 5.86
N ASN A 290 0.58 17.96 4.57
CA ASN A 290 -0.17 17.09 3.65
C ASN A 290 0.74 15.96 3.20
N GLN A 291 0.48 14.74 3.65
CA GLN A 291 1.26 13.57 3.26
C GLN A 291 0.41 12.30 3.27
N ASN A 292 0.84 11.32 2.50
CA ASN A 292 0.26 9.99 2.55
C ASN A 292 0.62 9.29 3.88
N TYR A 293 -0.31 8.51 4.41
CA TYR A 293 -0.09 7.64 5.55
C TYR A 293 -0.78 6.31 5.32
N GLN A 294 -0.05 5.23 5.50
CA GLN A 294 -0.57 3.89 5.29
C GLN A 294 -0.22 2.98 6.46
N VAL A 295 -1.17 2.12 6.82
CA VAL A 295 -0.96 1.05 7.78
C VAL A 295 -1.09 -0.28 7.06
N PHE A 296 -0.03 -1.08 7.13
CA PHE A 296 0.05 -2.43 6.58
C PHE A 296 -0.35 -2.47 5.09
N ASP A 297 -1.39 -3.20 4.73
CA ASP A 297 -1.90 -3.37 3.37
C ASP A 297 -2.90 -2.29 2.94
N GLY A 298 -3.25 -1.39 3.84
CA GLY A 298 -4.21 -0.32 3.56
C GLY A 298 -5.68 -0.71 3.71
N LEU A 299 -5.98 -1.81 4.41
CA LEU A 299 -7.38 -2.20 4.63
C LEU A 299 -8.21 -1.08 5.28
N LEU A 300 -7.60 -0.27 6.15
CA LEU A 300 -8.29 0.79 6.88
C LEU A 300 -7.66 2.18 6.67
N PHE A 301 -6.34 2.28 6.58
CA PHE A 301 -5.61 3.53 6.46
C PHE A 301 -4.66 3.48 5.27
N TRP A 302 -5.00 4.19 4.22
CA TRP A 302 -4.15 4.41 3.05
C TRP A 302 -4.61 5.62 2.24
N ASP A 303 -5.88 5.66 1.84
CA ASP A 303 -6.42 6.67 0.95
C ASP A 303 -6.92 7.86 1.75
N GLY A 304 -6.07 8.85 1.94
CA GLY A 304 -6.39 10.07 2.70
C GLY A 304 -7.13 11.12 1.88
N GLY A 305 -7.25 10.93 0.58
CA GLY A 305 -7.95 11.81 -0.35
C GLY A 305 -9.24 11.20 -0.88
N GLU A 306 -9.97 12.00 -1.62
CA GLU A 306 -11.16 11.57 -2.36
C GLU A 306 -11.07 12.11 -3.78
N ASP A 307 -11.35 11.27 -4.76
CA ASP A 307 -11.38 11.57 -6.18
C ASP A 307 -12.77 11.28 -6.77
N GLY A 308 -12.92 11.49 -8.07
CA GLY A 308 -14.24 11.45 -8.73
C GLY A 308 -15.03 12.73 -8.57
N THR A 309 -16.35 12.67 -8.74
CA THR A 309 -17.28 13.78 -8.65
C THR A 309 -16.78 15.08 -9.30
N ARG A 310 -16.39 16.11 -8.50
CA ARG A 310 -15.88 17.38 -8.98
C ARG A 310 -14.38 17.36 -9.30
N ARG A 311 -13.64 16.37 -8.81
CA ARG A 311 -12.20 16.24 -9.02
C ARG A 311 -11.85 15.36 -10.23
N GLY A 312 -12.79 14.54 -10.70
CA GLY A 312 -12.55 13.59 -11.78
C GLY A 312 -11.61 12.46 -11.38
N ALA A 313 -11.22 11.63 -12.34
CA ALA A 313 -10.26 10.53 -12.19
C ALA A 313 -10.57 9.60 -11.01
N SER A 314 -11.82 9.12 -10.94
CA SER A 314 -12.30 8.27 -9.85
C SER A 314 -11.52 6.97 -9.76
N TRP A 315 -11.28 6.31 -10.88
CA TRP A 315 -10.53 5.05 -10.92
C TRP A 315 -9.04 5.25 -10.62
N LEU A 316 -8.41 6.25 -11.24
CA LEU A 316 -7.00 6.54 -11.00
C LEU A 316 -6.74 6.95 -9.54
N SER A 317 -7.73 7.60 -8.92
CA SER A 317 -7.69 8.02 -7.52
C SER A 317 -6.31 8.59 -7.13
N PRO A 318 -5.85 9.68 -7.79
CA PRO A 318 -4.47 10.15 -7.63
C PRO A 318 -4.21 10.86 -6.30
N ARG A 319 -5.25 11.28 -5.56
CA ARG A 319 -5.14 11.96 -4.28
C ARG A 319 -5.11 10.97 -3.14
N LYS A 320 -3.94 10.77 -2.57
CA LYS A 320 -3.71 9.83 -1.46
C LYS A 320 -3.33 10.53 -0.15
N ALA A 321 -2.93 11.79 -0.23
CA ALA A 321 -2.47 12.52 0.95
C ALA A 321 -3.64 12.96 1.84
N PHE A 322 -3.49 12.73 3.13
CA PHE A 322 -4.32 13.37 4.15
C PHE A 322 -4.05 14.88 4.16
N ARG A 323 -5.09 15.68 4.36
CA ARG A 323 -5.00 17.15 4.34
C ARG A 323 -4.12 17.72 5.43
N GLU A 324 -4.16 17.12 6.62
CA GLU A 324 -3.33 17.48 7.75
C GLU A 324 -2.82 16.21 8.41
N THR A 325 -1.52 16.12 8.62
CA THR A 325 -0.93 15.02 9.38
C THR A 325 0.04 15.56 10.42
N GLY A 326 0.17 14.81 11.52
CA GLY A 326 1.27 14.91 12.47
C GLY A 326 1.68 13.50 12.84
N ILE A 327 2.89 13.10 12.51
CA ILE A 327 3.38 11.74 12.70
C ILE A 327 4.67 11.77 13.50
N ALA A 328 4.71 11.01 14.60
CA ALA A 328 5.91 10.73 15.36
C ALA A 328 6.16 9.23 15.33
N ARG A 329 7.35 8.83 14.90
CA ARG A 329 7.76 7.43 14.77
C ARG A 329 9.03 7.16 15.56
N LEU A 330 9.05 6.05 16.29
CA LEU A 330 10.21 5.52 16.97
C LEU A 330 10.44 4.07 16.57
N ALA A 331 11.62 3.79 16.00
CA ALA A 331 12.05 2.45 15.62
C ALA A 331 13.10 1.93 16.60
N LEU A 332 12.86 0.75 17.20
CA LEU A 332 13.75 0.14 18.19
C LEU A 332 13.89 -1.37 17.92
N GLY A 333 15.01 -1.79 17.37
CA GLY A 333 15.22 -3.18 17.04
C GLY A 333 14.17 -3.68 16.03
N GLY A 334 13.36 -4.68 16.40
CA GLY A 334 12.25 -5.16 15.56
C GLY A 334 10.93 -4.43 15.75
N PHE A 335 10.86 -3.42 16.65
CA PHE A 335 9.65 -2.68 16.95
C PHE A 335 9.61 -1.32 16.26
N ALA A 336 8.42 -0.93 15.79
CA ALA A 336 8.08 0.43 15.41
C ALA A 336 6.89 0.91 16.24
N LEU A 337 7.01 2.11 16.81
CA LEU A 337 5.96 2.78 17.56
C LEU A 337 5.61 4.06 16.82
N GLU A 338 4.32 4.33 16.61
CA GLU A 338 3.86 5.55 15.96
C GLU A 338 2.74 6.21 16.77
N ALA A 339 2.77 7.54 16.81
CA ALA A 339 1.66 8.37 17.23
C ALA A 339 1.28 9.27 16.05
N VAL A 340 0.00 9.27 15.69
CA VAL A 340 -0.47 9.84 14.43
C VAL A 340 -1.69 10.72 14.67
N HIS A 341 -1.70 11.86 14.02
CA HIS A 341 -2.86 12.70 13.79
C HIS A 341 -3.12 12.79 12.30
N LEU A 342 -4.37 12.60 11.86
CA LEU A 342 -4.79 12.69 10.47
C LEU A 342 -6.06 13.52 10.33
N LYS A 343 -6.12 14.34 9.26
CA LYS A 343 -7.36 14.94 8.76
C LYS A 343 -7.60 14.46 7.34
N PHE A 344 -8.79 13.99 7.05
CA PHE A 344 -9.19 13.50 5.72
C PHE A 344 -9.26 14.65 4.70
N ASN A 345 -8.98 14.37 3.44
CA ASN A 345 -9.00 15.32 2.32
C ASN A 345 -10.17 15.02 1.37
N ASP A 346 -11.37 14.98 1.93
CA ASP A 346 -12.62 14.78 1.21
C ASP A 346 -13.17 16.06 0.57
N ASP A 347 -14.12 15.89 -0.34
CA ASP A 347 -14.83 16.97 -1.03
C ASP A 347 -16.32 16.62 -1.24
N PRO A 348 -17.27 17.23 -0.47
CA PRO A 348 -17.06 18.32 0.51
C PRO A 348 -16.35 17.88 1.79
N ASP A 349 -15.61 18.80 2.42
CA ASP A 349 -14.88 18.54 3.68
C ASP A 349 -15.84 18.14 4.80
N THR A 350 -15.76 16.91 5.28
CA THR A 350 -16.54 16.40 6.42
C THR A 350 -15.89 16.70 7.77
N HIS A 351 -14.78 17.42 7.80
CA HIS A 351 -13.99 17.75 8.98
C HIS A 351 -13.54 16.52 9.79
N THR A 352 -13.44 15.35 9.13
CA THR A 352 -13.06 14.10 9.81
C THR A 352 -11.61 14.13 10.23
N ARG A 353 -11.38 14.06 11.56
CA ARG A 353 -10.06 14.04 12.21
C ARG A 353 -9.95 12.87 13.16
N LEU A 354 -8.80 12.23 13.14
CA LEU A 354 -8.51 11.11 14.01
C LEU A 354 -7.11 11.21 14.64
N GLY A 355 -6.99 10.58 15.81
CA GLY A 355 -5.74 10.24 16.46
C GLY A 355 -5.54 8.73 16.47
N ALA A 356 -4.32 8.26 16.24
CA ALA A 356 -3.99 6.84 16.31
C ALA A 356 -2.65 6.59 16.98
N GLY A 357 -2.55 5.45 17.66
CA GLY A 357 -1.32 4.86 18.13
C GLY A 357 -1.08 3.51 17.48
N ARG A 358 0.13 3.26 16.99
CA ARG A 358 0.52 2.01 16.32
C ARG A 358 1.71 1.39 17.00
N ILE A 359 1.69 0.07 17.14
CA ILE A 359 2.84 -0.75 17.51
C ILE A 359 2.96 -1.83 16.45
N GLU A 360 4.12 -1.95 15.83
CA GLU A 360 4.43 -3.02 14.86
C GLU A 360 5.68 -3.75 15.32
N TYR A 361 5.67 -5.05 15.20
CA TYR A 361 6.81 -5.92 15.42
C TYR A 361 7.10 -6.73 14.17
N VAL A 362 8.35 -6.66 13.71
CA VAL A 362 8.84 -7.45 12.60
C VAL A 362 9.98 -8.34 13.08
N ARG A 363 9.86 -9.61 12.82
CA ARG A 363 10.88 -10.60 13.13
C ARG A 363 11.17 -11.47 11.93
N ASP A 364 12.45 -11.76 11.77
CA ASP A 364 12.93 -12.71 10.81
C ASP A 364 14.02 -13.55 11.42
N ASP A 365 13.84 -14.87 11.42
CA ASP A 365 14.82 -15.79 11.93
C ASP A 365 14.76 -17.16 11.21
N ARG A 366 15.55 -18.11 11.68
CA ARG A 366 15.60 -19.46 11.10
C ARG A 366 14.32 -20.28 11.34
N VAL A 367 13.51 -19.90 12.32
CA VAL A 367 12.29 -20.62 12.69
C VAL A 367 11.09 -20.06 11.94
N MET A 368 11.00 -18.74 11.86
CA MET A 368 10.02 -18.02 11.05
C MET A 368 10.74 -17.15 10.03
N LYS A 369 10.60 -17.48 8.75
CA LYS A 369 11.30 -16.73 7.69
C LYS A 369 10.86 -15.27 7.63
N HIS A 370 9.59 -15.00 7.92
CA HIS A 370 9.04 -13.66 8.03
C HIS A 370 7.84 -13.66 8.98
N LEU A 371 7.82 -12.70 9.89
CA LEU A 371 6.71 -12.43 10.79
C LEU A 371 6.54 -10.93 10.91
N LYS A 372 5.37 -10.43 10.60
CA LYS A 372 4.93 -9.08 10.90
C LYS A 372 3.65 -9.14 11.74
N LEU A 373 3.64 -8.43 12.84
CA LEU A 373 2.49 -8.30 13.73
C LEU A 373 2.31 -6.82 14.05
N GLY A 374 1.12 -6.29 13.83
CA GLY A 374 0.81 -4.91 14.16
C GLY A 374 -0.49 -4.76 14.91
N PHE A 375 -0.54 -3.72 15.71
CA PHE A 375 -1.70 -3.28 16.47
C PHE A 375 -1.83 -1.77 16.35
N VAL A 376 -3.05 -1.30 16.01
CA VAL A 376 -3.41 0.12 15.98
C VAL A 376 -4.63 0.33 16.86
N ALA A 377 -4.61 1.39 17.66
CA ALA A 377 -5.81 1.92 18.31
C ALA A 377 -6.05 3.33 17.78
N PHE A 378 -7.29 3.67 17.46
CA PHE A 378 -7.65 4.97 16.91
C PHE A 378 -8.92 5.53 17.53
N ASP A 379 -9.06 6.85 17.45
CA ASP A 379 -10.22 7.63 17.89
C ASP A 379 -10.49 8.75 16.88
N ILE A 380 -11.70 8.77 16.30
CA ILE A 380 -12.20 9.87 15.48
C ILE A 380 -12.85 10.87 16.43
N TYR A 381 -12.16 11.94 16.74
CA TYR A 381 -12.59 12.90 17.74
C TYR A 381 -13.40 14.07 17.18
N GLU A 382 -13.45 14.23 15.85
CA GLU A 382 -14.22 15.24 15.12
C GLU A 382 -14.64 14.68 13.76
N SER A 383 -15.92 14.78 13.41
CA SER A 383 -16.47 14.51 12.07
C SER A 383 -17.88 15.07 11.94
N ASP A 384 -18.21 15.63 10.77
CA ASP A 384 -19.60 15.99 10.41
C ASP A 384 -20.43 14.74 10.10
N THR A 385 -19.80 13.60 9.87
CA THR A 385 -20.47 12.32 9.69
C THR A 385 -20.82 11.72 11.05
N ALA A 386 -22.11 11.69 11.39
CA ALA A 386 -22.58 11.30 12.72
C ALA A 386 -22.14 9.89 13.17
N SER A 387 -21.95 8.93 12.26
CA SER A 387 -21.44 7.59 12.57
C SER A 387 -19.96 7.60 12.92
N ARG A 388 -19.19 8.57 12.42
CA ARG A 388 -17.75 8.71 12.63
C ARG A 388 -17.40 9.57 13.84
N ASP A 389 -18.18 10.62 14.16
CA ASP A 389 -17.88 11.47 15.33
C ASP A 389 -17.92 10.67 16.63
N GLY A 390 -16.77 10.53 17.28
CA GLY A 390 -16.58 9.72 18.49
C GLY A 390 -16.43 8.21 18.25
N MET A 391 -16.19 7.78 17.01
CA MET A 391 -15.85 6.40 16.70
C MET A 391 -14.47 6.07 17.26
N THR A 392 -14.36 4.93 17.91
CA THR A 392 -13.09 4.34 18.37
C THR A 392 -12.91 2.98 17.73
N GLY A 393 -11.67 2.57 17.49
CA GLY A 393 -11.43 1.25 16.94
C GLY A 393 -10.06 0.69 17.26
N ILE A 394 -9.95 -0.60 16.99
CA ILE A 394 -8.69 -1.34 17.00
C ILE A 394 -8.49 -2.04 15.66
N TYR A 395 -7.27 -2.07 15.20
CA TYR A 395 -6.86 -2.77 13.99
C TYR A 395 -5.67 -3.67 14.32
N VAL A 396 -5.79 -4.97 14.06
CA VAL A 396 -4.74 -5.97 14.26
C VAL A 396 -4.46 -6.62 12.92
N TYR A 397 -3.20 -6.73 12.57
CA TYR A 397 -2.78 -7.39 11.33
C TYR A 397 -1.58 -8.29 11.56
N HIS A 398 -1.49 -9.31 10.73
CA HIS A 398 -0.43 -10.31 10.82
C HIS A 398 -0.10 -10.88 9.44
N GLU A 399 1.18 -11.01 9.18
CA GLU A 399 1.72 -11.64 7.97
C GLU A 399 2.84 -12.58 8.37
N ALA A 400 2.87 -13.78 7.81
CA ALA A 400 3.92 -14.74 8.09
C ALA A 400 4.16 -15.75 6.97
N THR A 401 5.42 -16.15 6.85
CA THR A 401 5.83 -17.39 6.22
C THR A 401 6.19 -18.36 7.35
N PRO A 402 5.27 -19.25 7.76
CA PRO A 402 5.27 -19.82 9.10
C PRO A 402 6.29 -20.92 9.32
N LEU A 403 6.74 -21.66 8.28
CA LEU A 403 7.57 -22.83 8.49
C LEU A 403 8.76 -22.88 7.54
N PRO A 404 9.99 -23.12 8.02
CA PRO A 404 11.15 -23.36 7.17
C PRO A 404 10.97 -24.55 6.23
N ALA A 405 10.21 -25.56 6.65
CA ALA A 405 9.90 -26.75 5.85
C ALA A 405 8.86 -26.47 4.73
N LEU A 406 8.14 -25.34 4.78
CA LEU A 406 7.16 -24.92 3.79
C LEU A 406 7.46 -23.49 3.31
N PRO A 407 8.58 -23.27 2.62
CA PRO A 407 9.04 -21.93 2.24
C PRO A 407 8.12 -21.25 1.22
N ASP A 408 7.29 -22.03 0.53
CA ASP A 408 6.35 -21.57 -0.48
C ASP A 408 4.94 -21.24 0.11
N PHE A 409 4.74 -21.46 1.41
CA PHE A 409 3.50 -21.13 2.08
C PHE A 409 3.61 -19.81 2.82
N ALA A 410 2.65 -18.93 2.61
CA ALA A 410 2.51 -17.66 3.31
C ALA A 410 1.03 -17.42 3.65
N TYR A 411 0.78 -16.57 4.62
CA TYR A 411 -0.57 -16.08 4.88
C TYR A 411 -0.54 -14.64 5.40
N THR A 412 -1.63 -13.94 5.14
CA THR A 412 -1.90 -12.58 5.61
C THR A 412 -3.27 -12.56 6.26
N THR A 413 -3.43 -11.81 7.33
CA THR A 413 -4.72 -11.62 8.00
C THR A 413 -4.80 -10.24 8.62
N SER A 414 -6.01 -9.72 8.65
CA SER A 414 -6.34 -8.43 9.26
C SER A 414 -7.67 -8.54 10.00
N PHE A 415 -7.79 -7.81 11.10
CA PHE A 415 -9.01 -7.69 11.88
C PHE A 415 -9.18 -6.26 12.39
N VAL A 416 -10.34 -5.68 12.16
CA VAL A 416 -10.74 -4.35 12.65
C VAL A 416 -12.02 -4.49 13.46
N ARG A 417 -12.08 -3.80 14.59
CA ARG A 417 -13.30 -3.59 15.36
C ARG A 417 -13.51 -2.09 15.54
N GLU A 418 -14.71 -1.64 15.28
CA GLU A 418 -15.17 -0.26 15.43
C GLU A 418 -16.33 -0.18 16.42
N ALA A 419 -16.40 0.89 17.18
CA ALA A 419 -17.49 1.17 18.08
C ALA A 419 -17.69 2.68 18.23
N ASN A 420 -18.93 3.12 18.38
CA ASN A 420 -19.24 4.52 18.63
C ASN A 420 -20.31 4.64 19.73
N SER A 421 -19.90 5.09 20.89
CA SER A 421 -20.80 5.27 22.04
C SER A 421 -21.56 6.59 22.03
N LYS A 422 -21.16 7.57 21.22
CA LYS A 422 -21.83 8.88 21.09
C LYS A 422 -23.00 8.82 20.11
N SER A 423 -22.92 7.95 19.10
CA SER A 423 -23.90 7.86 18.03
C SER A 423 -24.81 6.66 18.19
N SER A 424 -26.11 6.85 18.04
CA SER A 424 -27.05 5.74 17.87
C SER A 424 -26.88 5.03 16.51
N GLY A 425 -26.03 5.57 15.62
CA GLY A 425 -25.82 5.08 14.27
C GLY A 425 -24.81 3.93 14.15
N LEU A 426 -23.92 3.73 15.14
CA LEU A 426 -22.95 2.64 15.15
C LEU A 426 -22.81 2.06 16.57
N SER A 427 -23.24 0.81 16.77
CA SER A 427 -23.07 0.14 18.06
C SER A 427 -21.74 -0.58 18.16
N GLU A 428 -21.48 -1.51 17.26
CA GLU A 428 -20.26 -2.29 17.14
C GLU A 428 -20.21 -2.89 15.74
N ALA A 429 -19.08 -2.70 15.04
CA ALA A 429 -18.85 -3.25 13.72
C ALA A 429 -17.48 -3.93 13.66
N TYR A 430 -17.30 -4.82 12.69
CA TYR A 430 -16.03 -5.48 12.45
C TYR A 430 -15.82 -5.77 10.97
N GLY A 431 -14.55 -5.72 10.57
CA GLY A 431 -14.09 -6.16 9.28
C GLY A 431 -12.82 -7.01 9.43
N TRP A 432 -12.71 -8.11 8.69
CA TRP A 432 -11.53 -8.96 8.73
C TRP A 432 -11.37 -9.79 7.47
N TYR A 433 -10.15 -10.25 7.25
CA TYR A 433 -9.87 -11.26 6.24
C TYR A 433 -8.75 -12.20 6.67
N VAL A 434 -8.70 -13.37 6.03
CA VAL A 434 -7.58 -14.30 6.06
C VAL A 434 -7.24 -14.74 4.64
N ALA A 435 -5.96 -14.72 4.29
CA ALA A 435 -5.47 -14.98 2.94
C ALA A 435 -4.25 -15.91 2.92
N PRO A 436 -4.43 -17.25 2.99
CA PRO A 436 -3.35 -18.19 2.73
C PRO A 436 -2.97 -18.20 1.24
N ALA A 437 -1.69 -18.39 0.99
CA ALA A 437 -1.10 -18.48 -0.35
C ALA A 437 -0.06 -19.60 -0.40
N TYR A 438 -0.02 -20.33 -1.51
CA TYR A 438 0.97 -21.33 -1.78
C TYR A 438 1.57 -21.16 -3.18
N LYS A 439 2.90 -21.04 -3.25
CA LYS A 439 3.64 -20.88 -4.49
C LYS A 439 4.22 -22.21 -4.94
N LEU A 440 4.00 -22.56 -6.19
CA LEU A 440 4.58 -23.74 -6.83
C LEU A 440 5.92 -23.35 -7.49
N SER A 441 6.93 -22.98 -6.65
CA SER A 441 8.19 -22.38 -7.10
C SER A 441 9.00 -23.26 -8.06
N ARG A 442 8.77 -24.58 -8.06
CA ARG A 442 9.44 -25.56 -8.94
C ARG A 442 8.80 -25.70 -10.32
N LEU A 443 7.61 -25.16 -10.53
CA LEU A 443 6.93 -25.22 -11.81
C LEU A 443 7.31 -24.02 -12.70
N PRO A 444 7.25 -24.18 -14.05
CA PRO A 444 7.38 -23.05 -14.96
C PRO A 444 6.38 -21.95 -14.60
N TRP A 445 6.78 -20.68 -14.75
CA TRP A 445 5.99 -19.49 -14.42
C TRP A 445 5.67 -19.32 -12.93
N ALA A 446 6.22 -20.20 -12.08
CA ALA A 446 6.07 -20.18 -10.61
C ALA A 446 4.62 -19.87 -10.14
N PRO A 447 3.62 -20.70 -10.54
CA PRO A 447 2.23 -20.46 -10.20
C PRO A 447 2.04 -20.27 -8.70
N GLN A 448 1.26 -19.26 -8.29
CA GLN A 448 0.84 -19.08 -6.91
C GLN A 448 -0.68 -19.17 -6.84
N LEU A 449 -1.16 -20.09 -6.01
CA LEU A 449 -2.57 -20.19 -5.67
C LEU A 449 -2.79 -19.51 -4.34
N SER A 450 -3.74 -18.59 -4.29
CA SER A 450 -4.13 -17.90 -3.06
C SER A 450 -5.64 -17.99 -2.88
N TYR A 451 -6.07 -18.08 -1.65
CA TYR A 451 -7.47 -17.98 -1.25
C TYR A 451 -7.61 -16.87 -0.23
N ARG A 452 -8.68 -16.08 -0.33
CA ARG A 452 -9.04 -15.10 0.69
C ARG A 452 -10.51 -15.24 1.04
N TYR A 453 -10.78 -15.24 2.32
CA TYR A 453 -12.11 -15.00 2.85
C TYR A 453 -12.10 -13.67 3.58
N ALA A 454 -12.98 -12.76 3.18
CA ALA A 454 -13.16 -11.48 3.84
C ALA A 454 -14.61 -11.33 4.33
N SER A 455 -14.79 -10.68 5.47
CA SER A 455 -16.08 -10.48 6.11
C SER A 455 -16.14 -9.10 6.74
N PHE A 456 -17.15 -8.35 6.37
CA PHE A 456 -17.44 -7.01 6.87
C PHE A 456 -18.88 -6.96 7.36
N SER A 457 -19.06 -6.63 8.63
CA SER A 457 -20.38 -6.60 9.25
C SER A 457 -21.31 -5.59 8.58
N GLY A 458 -22.59 -5.94 8.58
CA GLY A 458 -23.70 -5.15 8.03
C GLY A 458 -24.87 -5.06 8.97
N GLY A 459 -25.97 -4.49 8.49
CA GLY A 459 -27.24 -4.42 9.22
C GLY A 459 -27.37 -3.17 10.13
N GLY A 460 -27.64 -2.03 9.55
CA GLY A 460 -27.94 -0.79 10.27
C GLY A 460 -26.79 -0.30 11.14
N THR A 461 -26.97 -0.34 12.47
CA THR A 461 -25.96 0.16 13.43
C THR A 461 -24.71 -0.72 13.56
N ARG A 462 -24.60 -1.82 12.80
CA ARG A 462 -23.46 -2.73 12.78
C ARG A 462 -22.69 -2.68 11.46
N ALA A 463 -23.06 -1.78 10.55
CA ALA A 463 -22.35 -1.64 9.29
C ALA A 463 -20.93 -1.14 9.51
N PHE A 464 -19.96 -1.90 9.02
CA PHE A 464 -18.54 -1.56 9.08
C PHE A 464 -18.25 -0.32 8.20
N ASP A 465 -17.46 0.60 8.72
CA ASP A 465 -16.98 1.77 7.98
C ASP A 465 -15.55 1.50 7.49
N SER A 466 -15.36 1.38 6.19
CA SER A 466 -14.03 1.14 5.62
C SER A 466 -13.06 2.31 5.74
N LEU A 467 -13.49 3.42 6.33
CA LEU A 467 -12.74 4.67 6.55
C LEU A 467 -11.94 5.11 5.31
N PHE A 468 -10.63 4.94 5.36
CA PHE A 468 -9.67 5.41 4.37
C PHE A 468 -9.01 4.23 3.67
N THR A 469 -9.80 3.21 3.32
CA THR A 469 -9.32 2.00 2.65
C THR A 469 -8.72 2.31 1.29
N GLY A 470 -7.63 1.64 0.95
CA GLY A 470 -6.97 1.72 -0.35
C GLY A 470 -6.35 0.38 -0.75
N LEU A 471 -6.76 -0.71 -0.08
CA LEU A 471 -6.19 -2.03 -0.30
C LEU A 471 -6.35 -2.50 -1.75
N SER A 472 -5.21 -2.74 -2.40
CA SER A 472 -5.10 -3.15 -3.80
C SER A 472 -3.92 -4.10 -4.00
N ASP A 473 -4.02 -5.34 -3.52
CA ASP A 473 -2.90 -6.29 -3.50
C ASP A 473 -3.00 -7.42 -4.54
N TRP A 474 -4.19 -7.78 -4.99
CA TRP A 474 -4.39 -8.84 -5.98
C TRP A 474 -4.74 -8.34 -7.38
N GLY A 475 -5.19 -7.13 -7.48
CA GLY A 475 -5.54 -6.37 -8.67
C GLY A 475 -5.52 -4.90 -8.30
N SER A 476 -6.39 -4.10 -8.89
CA SER A 476 -6.53 -2.68 -8.55
C SER A 476 -7.35 -2.50 -7.28
N TRP A 477 -8.30 -3.41 -7.00
CA TRP A 477 -9.20 -3.29 -5.87
C TRP A 477 -9.34 -4.58 -5.07
N PHE A 478 -9.54 -4.45 -3.76
CA PHE A 478 -9.65 -5.57 -2.83
C PHE A 478 -10.82 -6.51 -3.14
N GLN A 479 -11.94 -5.96 -3.61
CA GLN A 479 -13.18 -6.70 -3.89
C GLN A 479 -13.42 -6.88 -5.41
N GLY A 480 -12.39 -6.89 -6.23
CA GLY A 480 -12.47 -7.11 -7.68
C GLY A 480 -12.53 -5.84 -8.51
N GLU A 481 -12.22 -6.00 -9.77
CA GLU A 481 -12.02 -4.92 -10.75
C GLU A 481 -13.33 -4.34 -11.28
N LEU A 482 -14.47 -4.97 -10.98
CA LEU A 482 -15.77 -4.56 -11.46
C LEU A 482 -16.73 -4.27 -10.31
N LEU A 483 -17.11 -5.27 -9.52
CA LEU A 483 -18.09 -5.04 -8.45
C LEU A 483 -17.48 -4.29 -7.27
N GLY A 484 -16.25 -4.57 -6.91
CA GLY A 484 -15.53 -3.86 -5.85
C GLY A 484 -15.24 -2.41 -6.22
N GLU A 485 -14.98 -2.16 -7.49
CA GLU A 485 -14.74 -0.82 -8.00
C GLU A 485 -16.01 0.03 -8.02
N PHE A 486 -17.12 -0.53 -8.52
CA PHE A 486 -18.27 0.30 -8.90
C PHE A 486 -19.51 0.12 -8.01
N VAL A 487 -19.57 -0.94 -7.17
CA VAL A 487 -20.83 -1.31 -6.51
C VAL A 487 -20.67 -1.63 -5.04
N VAL A 488 -19.78 -2.57 -4.69
CA VAL A 488 -19.68 -3.06 -3.32
C VAL A 488 -18.52 -2.37 -2.59
N ALA A 489 -18.73 -2.04 -1.34
CA ALA A 489 -17.71 -1.54 -0.45
C ALA A 489 -17.29 -2.63 0.56
N ASN A 490 -16.23 -2.38 1.31
CA ASN A 490 -15.87 -3.19 2.47
C ASN A 490 -16.84 -2.93 3.64
N SER A 491 -18.13 -3.19 3.41
CA SER A 491 -19.23 -3.00 4.37
C SER A 491 -20.37 -3.94 3.99
N ASN A 492 -21.01 -4.57 4.97
CA ASN A 492 -22.11 -5.51 4.75
C ASN A 492 -21.81 -6.58 3.69
N LEU A 493 -20.57 -7.11 3.68
CA LEU A 493 -20.07 -7.95 2.61
C LEU A 493 -19.27 -9.12 3.15
N ASN A 494 -19.56 -10.31 2.66
CA ASN A 494 -18.69 -11.48 2.77
C ASN A 494 -18.21 -11.86 1.38
N SER A 495 -16.92 -12.09 1.19
CA SER A 495 -16.38 -12.50 -0.11
C SER A 495 -15.46 -13.71 0.01
N HIS A 496 -15.59 -14.62 -0.95
CA HIS A 496 -14.62 -15.66 -1.23
C HIS A 496 -13.85 -15.27 -2.48
N GLN A 497 -12.53 -15.27 -2.40
CA GLN A 497 -11.65 -14.86 -3.48
C GLN A 497 -10.62 -15.96 -3.73
N VAL A 498 -10.46 -16.39 -4.98
CA VAL A 498 -9.47 -17.38 -5.38
C VAL A 498 -8.62 -16.77 -6.49
N ARG A 499 -7.30 -16.72 -6.27
CA ARG A 499 -6.36 -16.13 -7.22
C ARG A 499 -5.36 -17.16 -7.71
N LEU A 500 -5.15 -17.20 -9.03
CA LEU A 500 -4.01 -17.83 -9.68
C LEU A 500 -3.13 -16.74 -10.28
N LEU A 501 -1.94 -16.59 -9.71
CA LEU A 501 -0.89 -15.70 -10.21
C LEU A 501 0.12 -16.51 -11.01
N LEU A 502 0.45 -16.05 -12.23
CA LEU A 502 1.48 -16.64 -13.09
C LEU A 502 2.50 -15.57 -13.48
N LYS A 503 3.75 -15.97 -13.58
CA LYS A 503 4.87 -15.11 -13.98
C LYS A 503 5.61 -15.73 -15.18
N PRO A 504 5.09 -15.53 -16.42
CA PRO A 504 5.69 -16.12 -17.61
C PRO A 504 7.14 -15.69 -17.84
N ASN A 505 7.48 -14.45 -17.50
CA ASN A 505 8.83 -13.89 -17.54
C ASN A 505 8.93 -12.71 -16.56
N GLU A 506 10.04 -12.00 -16.60
CA GLU A 506 10.36 -10.90 -15.70
C GLU A 506 9.56 -9.61 -15.99
N ILE A 507 9.01 -9.49 -17.19
CA ILE A 507 8.26 -8.30 -17.65
C ILE A 507 6.76 -8.51 -17.49
N VAL A 508 6.29 -9.76 -17.57
CA VAL A 508 4.85 -10.08 -17.66
C VAL A 508 4.39 -10.83 -16.41
N THR A 509 3.33 -10.34 -15.81
CA THR A 509 2.57 -11.02 -14.76
C THR A 509 1.13 -11.16 -15.18
N THR A 510 0.50 -12.30 -14.88
CA THR A 510 -0.92 -12.50 -15.13
C THR A 510 -1.62 -12.97 -13.87
N ASN A 511 -2.82 -12.46 -13.65
CA ASN A 511 -3.70 -12.84 -12.56
C ASN A 511 -5.03 -13.34 -13.16
N LEU A 512 -5.51 -14.46 -12.66
CA LEU A 512 -6.89 -14.90 -12.84
C LEU A 512 -7.50 -15.00 -11.45
N ILE A 513 -8.56 -14.20 -11.20
CA ILE A 513 -9.17 -14.08 -9.89
C ILE A 513 -10.67 -14.36 -10.01
N TYR A 514 -11.19 -15.20 -9.14
CA TYR A 514 -12.62 -15.45 -8.97
C TYR A 514 -13.08 -14.88 -7.65
N TYR A 515 -14.20 -14.18 -7.68
CA TYR A 515 -14.88 -13.65 -6.50
C TYR A 515 -16.31 -14.21 -6.42
N LYS A 516 -16.74 -14.50 -5.20
CA LYS A 516 -18.12 -14.74 -4.84
C LYS A 516 -18.53 -13.76 -3.75
N PHE A 517 -19.55 -12.96 -4.02
CA PHE A 517 -20.04 -11.92 -3.13
C PHE A 517 -21.34 -12.32 -2.45
N LEU A 518 -21.38 -12.16 -1.14
CA LEU A 518 -22.49 -12.46 -0.27
C LEU A 518 -22.73 -11.26 0.66
N LEU A 519 -23.98 -10.95 0.97
CA LEU A 519 -24.30 -10.00 2.04
C LEU A 519 -24.03 -10.62 3.41
N ASP A 520 -23.56 -9.84 4.37
CA ASP A 520 -23.54 -10.21 5.78
C ASP A 520 -24.96 -10.15 6.37
N ASP A 521 -25.63 -9.01 6.21
CA ASP A 521 -27.06 -8.84 6.50
C ASP A 521 -27.87 -8.64 5.21
N ARG A 522 -29.06 -9.18 5.14
CA ARG A 522 -29.90 -9.09 3.96
C ARG A 522 -30.43 -7.69 3.66
N THR A 523 -30.33 -6.79 4.62
CA THR A 523 -30.63 -5.37 4.43
C THR A 523 -29.43 -4.71 3.78
N GLN A 524 -29.59 -4.13 2.60
CA GLN A 524 -28.54 -3.49 1.84
C GLN A 524 -28.82 -1.99 1.66
N ASP A 525 -27.77 -1.23 1.49
CA ASP A 525 -27.75 0.22 1.32
C ASP A 525 -26.92 0.72 0.11
N PHE A 526 -26.63 -0.16 -0.84
CA PHE A 526 -25.86 0.18 -2.05
C PHE A 526 -26.58 1.14 -3.03
N GLY A 527 -27.60 1.87 -2.60
CA GLY A 527 -28.42 2.70 -3.47
C GLY A 527 -29.32 1.90 -4.42
N LEU A 528 -29.71 0.70 -4.02
CA LEU A 528 -30.50 -0.23 -4.82
C LEU A 528 -32.02 -0.05 -4.57
N THR A 529 -32.85 -0.53 -5.50
CA THR A 529 -34.31 -0.30 -5.44
C THR A 529 -35.03 -1.08 -4.34
N ARG A 530 -34.42 -2.13 -3.80
CA ARG A 530 -34.96 -2.92 -2.70
C ARG A 530 -33.99 -2.95 -1.53
N SER A 531 -34.52 -2.69 -0.34
CA SER A 531 -33.75 -2.65 0.88
C SER A 531 -33.44 -4.02 1.48
N ARG A 532 -34.15 -5.08 1.08
CA ARG A 532 -33.94 -6.46 1.58
C ARG A 532 -33.97 -7.46 0.44
N VAL A 533 -32.88 -8.19 0.29
CA VAL A 533 -32.66 -9.10 -0.84
C VAL A 533 -32.02 -10.43 -0.37
N SER A 534 -31.80 -11.35 -1.28
CA SER A 534 -31.07 -12.59 -1.01
C SER A 534 -29.62 -12.32 -0.66
N HIS A 535 -29.03 -13.15 0.20
CA HIS A 535 -27.59 -13.06 0.55
C HIS A 535 -26.65 -13.19 -0.63
N SER A 536 -26.94 -14.04 -1.61
CA SER A 536 -26.06 -14.25 -2.76
C SER A 536 -26.18 -13.10 -3.77
N LEU A 537 -25.15 -12.25 -3.82
CA LEU A 537 -25.14 -11.05 -4.67
C LEU A 537 -24.74 -11.35 -6.11
N ALA A 538 -23.51 -11.77 -6.31
CA ALA A 538 -22.92 -12.01 -7.64
C ALA A 538 -21.68 -12.90 -7.57
N ASP A 539 -21.25 -13.36 -8.74
CA ASP A 539 -19.94 -13.94 -8.99
C ASP A 539 -19.19 -13.06 -10.01
N GLU A 540 -17.88 -12.89 -9.84
CA GLU A 540 -17.01 -12.12 -10.73
C GLU A 540 -15.75 -12.91 -11.07
N VAL A 541 -15.26 -12.74 -12.28
CA VAL A 541 -13.97 -13.27 -12.74
C VAL A 541 -13.19 -12.13 -13.38
N ASP A 542 -11.97 -11.91 -12.90
CA ASP A 542 -11.04 -10.93 -13.43
C ASP A 542 -9.84 -11.61 -14.04
N PHE A 543 -9.47 -11.19 -15.24
CA PHE A 543 -8.23 -11.55 -15.91
C PHE A 543 -7.40 -10.26 -16.10
N ILE A 544 -6.23 -10.23 -15.47
CA ILE A 544 -5.36 -9.06 -15.43
C ILE A 544 -4.01 -9.45 -16.02
N VAL A 545 -3.51 -8.63 -16.93
CA VAL A 545 -2.18 -8.75 -17.51
C VAL A 545 -1.42 -7.47 -17.25
N ASP A 546 -0.32 -7.62 -16.55
CA ASP A 546 0.59 -6.54 -16.23
C ASP A 546 1.87 -6.70 -17.05
N VAL A 547 2.32 -5.61 -17.65
CA VAL A 547 3.53 -5.57 -18.47
C VAL A 547 4.38 -4.37 -18.06
N ALA A 548 5.59 -4.63 -17.56
CA ALA A 548 6.55 -3.60 -17.15
C ALA A 548 7.86 -3.73 -17.94
N PRO A 549 7.94 -3.18 -19.15
CA PRO A 549 9.12 -3.30 -20.01
C PRO A 549 10.33 -2.52 -19.46
N THR A 550 10.06 -1.48 -18.67
CA THR A 550 11.06 -0.60 -18.07
C THR A 550 10.70 -0.28 -16.62
N ASN A 551 11.59 0.38 -15.91
CA ASN A 551 11.36 0.83 -14.55
C ASN A 551 10.54 2.14 -14.44
N TRP A 552 10.32 2.83 -15.55
CA TRP A 552 9.60 4.10 -15.60
C TRP A 552 8.27 4.01 -16.36
N TRP A 553 7.96 2.86 -16.96
CA TRP A 553 6.74 2.64 -17.73
C TRP A 553 6.15 1.26 -17.49
N SER A 554 4.86 1.21 -17.25
CA SER A 554 4.08 -0.03 -17.13
C SER A 554 2.71 0.10 -17.78
N VAL A 555 2.16 -1.05 -18.18
CA VAL A 555 0.82 -1.16 -18.76
C VAL A 555 0.09 -2.30 -18.07
N THR A 556 -1.14 -2.06 -17.65
CA THR A 556 -2.08 -3.08 -17.16
C THR A 556 -3.28 -3.16 -18.08
N ALA A 557 -3.63 -4.36 -18.51
CA ALA A 557 -4.85 -4.64 -19.26
C ALA A 557 -5.73 -5.60 -18.44
N THR A 558 -7.01 -5.29 -18.35
CA THR A 558 -7.97 -6.08 -17.57
C THR A 558 -9.21 -6.40 -18.37
N CYS A 559 -9.74 -7.59 -18.13
CA CYS A 559 -11.05 -8.01 -18.59
C CYS A 559 -11.79 -8.66 -17.43
N SER A 560 -12.92 -8.10 -17.05
CA SER A 560 -13.74 -8.51 -15.91
C SER A 560 -15.14 -8.89 -16.35
N VAL A 561 -15.68 -9.94 -15.73
CA VAL A 561 -17.01 -10.49 -16.03
C VAL A 561 -17.74 -10.73 -14.72
N ALA A 562 -18.88 -10.07 -14.52
CA ALA A 562 -19.74 -10.31 -13.37
C ALA A 562 -21.11 -10.83 -13.77
N ASN A 563 -21.59 -11.84 -13.04
CA ASN A 563 -22.92 -12.41 -13.19
C ASN A 563 -23.75 -12.16 -11.92
N PRO A 564 -24.95 -11.58 -12.05
CA PRO A 564 -25.80 -11.33 -10.87
C PRO A 564 -26.42 -12.62 -10.38
N ASN A 565 -26.29 -12.89 -9.09
CA ASN A 565 -27.04 -13.91 -8.39
C ASN A 565 -28.40 -13.38 -7.93
N GLN A 566 -29.12 -14.14 -7.13
CA GLN A 566 -30.48 -13.79 -6.71
C GLN A 566 -30.54 -12.41 -6.03
N GLY A 567 -29.55 -12.06 -5.20
CA GLY A 567 -29.51 -10.79 -4.48
C GLY A 567 -29.54 -9.56 -5.41
N PHE A 568 -28.64 -9.48 -6.38
CA PHE A 568 -28.67 -8.37 -7.35
C PHE A 568 -29.86 -8.45 -8.30
N ARG A 569 -30.29 -9.65 -8.74
CA ARG A 569 -31.49 -9.76 -9.56
C ARG A 569 -32.73 -9.20 -8.87
N GLU A 570 -32.87 -9.46 -7.56
CA GLU A 570 -33.94 -8.89 -6.73
C GLU A 570 -33.77 -7.38 -6.51
N ALA A 571 -32.52 -6.94 -6.29
CA ALA A 571 -32.20 -5.57 -5.96
C ALA A 571 -32.42 -4.61 -7.13
N VAL A 572 -31.92 -4.95 -8.32
CA VAL A 572 -31.90 -4.04 -9.49
C VAL A 572 -32.86 -4.45 -10.59
N ASN A 573 -33.53 -5.61 -10.47
CA ASN A 573 -34.37 -6.19 -11.52
C ASN A 573 -33.61 -6.33 -12.86
N GLY A 574 -32.33 -6.72 -12.79
CA GLY A 574 -31.42 -6.93 -13.90
C GLY A 574 -30.80 -8.32 -13.84
N SER A 575 -30.52 -8.92 -15.00
CA SER A 575 -30.00 -10.29 -15.09
C SER A 575 -28.92 -10.45 -16.16
N ALA A 576 -28.54 -9.38 -16.85
CA ALA A 576 -27.51 -9.44 -17.87
C ALA A 576 -26.13 -9.64 -17.25
N THR A 577 -25.24 -10.33 -17.94
CA THR A 577 -23.81 -10.37 -17.58
C THR A 577 -23.20 -8.99 -17.80
N TRP A 578 -22.53 -8.48 -16.79
CA TRP A 578 -21.78 -7.22 -16.86
C TRP A 578 -20.35 -7.52 -17.28
N LEU A 579 -19.89 -6.85 -18.33
CA LEU A 579 -18.52 -6.94 -18.83
C LEU A 579 -17.84 -5.59 -18.66
N ASN A 580 -16.60 -5.61 -18.22
CA ASN A 580 -15.74 -4.43 -18.14
C ASN A 580 -14.34 -4.76 -18.64
N GLY A 581 -13.70 -3.80 -19.28
CA GLY A 581 -12.32 -3.93 -19.68
C GLY A 581 -11.64 -2.59 -19.68
N TYR A 582 -10.37 -2.57 -19.28
CA TYR A 582 -9.59 -1.34 -19.28
C TYR A 582 -8.13 -1.56 -19.69
N LEU A 583 -7.53 -0.46 -20.10
CA LEU A 583 -6.11 -0.29 -20.28
C LEU A 583 -5.62 0.85 -19.39
N TYR A 584 -4.66 0.54 -18.54
CA TYR A 584 -4.01 1.52 -17.65
C TYR A 584 -2.53 1.61 -18.01
N MET A 585 -2.02 2.83 -18.16
CA MET A 585 -0.62 3.12 -18.39
C MET A 585 -0.10 4.05 -17.30
N ASN A 586 1.08 3.76 -16.81
CA ASN A 586 1.75 4.58 -15.79
C ASN A 586 3.17 4.90 -16.22
N PHE A 587 3.52 6.19 -16.14
CA PHE A 587 4.85 6.73 -16.38
C PHE A 587 5.33 7.44 -15.13
N ASN A 588 6.54 7.12 -14.69
CA ASN A 588 7.09 7.63 -13.44
C ASN A 588 8.55 8.09 -13.64
N PHE A 589 8.82 9.38 -13.43
CA PHE A 589 10.10 10.03 -13.69
C PHE A 589 10.69 10.70 -12.46
#